data_cfd1e7f2a681bbca88a75739d2eaf53b
#
_entry.id   cfd1e7f2a681bbca88a75739d2eaf53b
#
_cell.length_a   1.000
_cell.length_b   1.000
_cell.length_c   1.000
_cell.angle_alpha   90.00
_cell.angle_beta   90.00
_cell.angle_gamma   90.00
#
_symmetry.space_group_name_H-M   'P 1'
#
loop_
_entity.id
_entity.type
_entity.pdbx_description
1 polymer ?
#
loop_
_entity_poly.entity_id
_entity_poly.type
_entity_poly.pdbx_seq_one_letter_code
_entity_poly.pdbx_strand_id
1 'polypeptide(L)'
;MFRILTIVFFLFSFSSADSFAEPSLNVEQVIEEKSVLTGKEIKGKLVLKNKGDELLKILGVSSTCGCTTLKLKERRIKPGNVVDLDFLVDTRGKLGMVEKTITIHSNDPETPWKEVVTFHAMPSGMEGADTQAIFTPACSSCHIDNGINKKHEELYQAVCAMCHTTAKFNSREETLTEMITKGQKLIAMPAFGEHLSKEQINSLVEYIEGRKE
;
A
#
# COMPACT_ATOMS: atom_id res chain seq x y z
N MET A 1 29.19 70.92 28.33
CA MET A 1 28.14 70.06 27.85
C MET A 1 28.75 68.68 27.48
N PHE A 2 28.72 67.70 28.44
CA PHE A 2 29.24 66.37 28.21
C PHE A 2 28.07 65.49 27.82
N ARG A 3 28.10 64.92 26.59
CA ARG A 3 27.13 63.91 26.16
C ARG A 3 27.64 62.49 26.54
N ILE A 4 26.93 61.85 27.47
CA ILE A 4 27.19 60.45 27.86
C ILE A 4 26.53 59.57 26.78
N LEU A 5 27.37 58.80 26.06
CA LEU A 5 26.94 57.84 25.07
C LEU A 5 26.71 56.48 25.81
N THR A 6 25.43 56.12 26.04
CA THR A 6 25.07 54.87 26.66
C THR A 6 25.11 53.74 25.60
N ILE A 7 26.12 52.89 25.68
CA ILE A 7 26.20 51.67 24.83
C ILE A 7 25.31 50.60 25.47
N VAL A 8 24.19 50.28 24.82
CA VAL A 8 23.34 49.15 25.21
C VAL A 8 23.94 47.90 24.60
N PHE A 9 24.49 47.04 25.46
CA PHE A 9 25.01 45.73 25.10
C PHE A 9 23.84 44.74 25.01
N PHE A 10 23.40 44.40 23.81
CA PHE A 10 22.36 43.42 23.56
C PHE A 10 23.00 42.01 23.71
N LEU A 11 22.80 41.37 24.86
CA LEU A 11 23.19 39.99 25.08
C LEU A 11 22.26 39.09 24.26
N PHE A 12 22.73 38.67 23.10
CA PHE A 12 22.10 37.57 22.34
C PHE A 12 22.33 36.25 23.10
N SER A 13 21.33 35.80 23.86
CA SER A 13 21.34 34.45 24.46
C SER A 13 21.16 33.46 23.32
N PHE A 14 22.27 32.87 22.87
CA PHE A 14 22.22 31.66 22.02
C PHE A 14 21.67 30.53 22.88
N SER A 15 20.38 30.20 22.74
CA SER A 15 19.80 28.95 23.22
C SER A 15 20.35 27.83 22.34
N SER A 16 21.38 27.13 22.84
CA SER A 16 21.79 25.86 22.25
C SER A 16 20.63 24.90 22.47
N ALA A 17 19.88 24.59 21.42
CA ALA A 17 19.01 23.42 21.43
C ALA A 17 19.95 22.20 21.51
N ASP A 18 20.02 21.55 22.67
CA ASP A 18 20.67 20.25 22.79
C ASP A 18 19.91 19.29 21.89
N SER A 19 20.43 19.07 20.70
CA SER A 19 19.98 17.99 19.81
C SER A 19 20.50 16.70 20.44
N PHE A 20 19.65 15.98 21.15
CA PHE A 20 19.99 14.63 21.60
C PHE A 20 20.20 13.75 20.38
N ALA A 21 21.34 13.06 20.38
CA ALA A 21 21.63 12.05 19.37
C ALA A 21 20.64 10.89 19.54
N GLU A 22 19.89 10.56 18.49
CA GLU A 22 18.85 9.53 18.53
C GLU A 22 18.90 8.66 17.27
N PRO A 23 18.58 7.34 17.39
CA PRO A 23 18.37 6.51 16.21
C PRO A 23 17.06 6.91 15.53
N SER A 24 17.02 6.89 14.21
CA SER A 24 15.82 7.20 13.43
C SER A 24 15.64 6.20 12.29
N LEU A 25 14.53 5.45 12.34
CA LEU A 25 14.15 4.46 11.32
C LEU A 25 13.38 5.12 10.18
N ASN A 26 13.87 4.94 8.97
CA ASN A 26 13.12 5.20 7.75
C ASN A 26 12.97 3.90 6.96
N VAL A 27 11.79 3.65 6.41
CA VAL A 27 11.47 2.44 5.67
C VAL A 27 11.06 2.79 4.26
N GLU A 28 11.65 2.10 3.28
CA GLU A 28 11.26 2.17 1.88
C GLU A 28 10.87 0.77 1.39
N GLN A 29 9.71 0.67 0.76
CA GLN A 29 9.18 -0.59 0.27
C GLN A 29 9.55 -0.82 -1.20
N VAL A 30 10.08 -2.00 -1.50
CA VAL A 30 10.35 -2.48 -2.84
C VAL A 30 9.64 -3.82 -3.04
N ILE A 31 8.71 -3.89 -3.99
CA ILE A 31 7.97 -5.10 -4.36
C ILE A 31 8.31 -5.43 -5.81
N GLU A 32 8.66 -6.69 -6.08
CA GLU A 32 9.01 -7.16 -7.43
C GLU A 32 7.79 -7.13 -8.36
N GLU A 33 6.65 -7.64 -7.88
CA GLU A 33 5.39 -7.67 -8.61
C GLU A 33 4.24 -7.28 -7.69
N LYS A 34 3.38 -6.36 -8.13
CA LYS A 34 2.20 -5.93 -7.37
C LYS A 34 0.94 -6.77 -7.70
N SER A 35 1.02 -7.64 -8.68
CA SER A 35 -0.08 -8.51 -9.11
C SER A 35 0.45 -9.90 -9.42
N VAL A 36 -0.13 -10.91 -8.79
CA VAL A 36 0.24 -12.32 -8.98
C VAL A 36 -0.99 -13.20 -9.02
N LEU A 37 -0.85 -14.40 -9.57
CA LEU A 37 -1.88 -15.41 -9.48
C LEU A 37 -1.95 -15.99 -8.08
N THR A 38 -3.16 -16.31 -7.62
CA THR A 38 -3.34 -17.04 -6.35
C THR A 38 -2.53 -18.34 -6.38
N GLY A 39 -1.85 -18.63 -5.27
CA GLY A 39 -0.94 -19.77 -5.15
C GLY A 39 0.51 -19.46 -5.51
N LYS A 40 0.81 -18.32 -6.11
CA LYS A 40 2.18 -17.82 -6.28
C LYS A 40 2.62 -17.04 -5.04
N GLU A 41 3.89 -16.73 -4.96
CA GLU A 41 4.47 -15.96 -3.86
C GLU A 41 4.72 -14.51 -4.29
N ILE A 42 4.32 -13.57 -3.45
CA ILE A 42 4.78 -12.17 -3.55
C ILE A 42 6.12 -12.07 -2.85
N LYS A 43 7.10 -11.52 -3.55
CA LYS A 43 8.44 -11.24 -3.03
C LYS A 43 8.69 -9.75 -3.01
N GLY A 44 9.38 -9.32 -1.97
CA GLY A 44 9.78 -7.94 -1.84
C GLY A 44 10.72 -7.74 -0.67
N LYS A 45 11.08 -6.50 -0.44
CA LYS A 45 11.91 -6.10 0.70
C LYS A 45 11.49 -4.74 1.24
N LEU A 46 11.73 -4.55 2.52
CA LEU A 46 11.75 -3.25 3.15
C LEU A 46 13.20 -2.85 3.36
N VAL A 47 13.59 -1.73 2.78
CA VAL A 47 14.92 -1.12 2.96
C VAL A 47 14.86 -0.28 4.24
N LEU A 48 15.50 -0.77 5.30
CA LEU A 48 15.54 -0.12 6.62
C LEU A 48 16.77 0.78 6.65
N LYS A 49 16.58 2.09 6.72
CA LYS A 49 17.65 3.09 6.79
C LYS A 49 17.66 3.75 8.16
N ASN A 50 18.85 3.85 8.75
CA ASN A 50 19.05 4.70 9.93
C ASN A 50 19.36 6.14 9.47
N LYS A 51 18.41 7.06 9.67
CA LYS A 51 18.58 8.49 9.39
C LYS A 51 19.06 9.28 10.60
N GLY A 52 19.10 8.64 11.78
CA GLY A 52 19.62 9.24 13.01
C GLY A 52 21.15 9.19 13.07
N ASP A 53 21.69 9.71 14.15
CA ASP A 53 23.12 9.80 14.45
C ASP A 53 23.58 8.77 15.49
N GLU A 54 22.65 8.01 16.08
CA GLU A 54 22.91 6.89 16.99
C GLU A 54 22.66 5.53 16.33
N LEU A 55 23.15 4.47 16.98
CA LEU A 55 23.00 3.09 16.50
C LEU A 55 21.54 2.64 16.60
N LEU A 56 20.91 2.40 15.45
CA LEU A 56 19.57 1.81 15.38
C LEU A 56 19.64 0.29 15.59
N LYS A 57 18.82 -0.23 16.51
CA LYS A 57 18.71 -1.66 16.81
C LYS A 57 17.31 -2.15 16.51
N ILE A 58 17.18 -3.14 15.63
CA ILE A 58 15.90 -3.80 15.35
C ILE A 58 15.65 -4.87 16.41
N LEU A 59 14.68 -4.67 17.26
CA LEU A 59 14.33 -5.53 18.39
C LEU A 59 13.47 -6.71 17.96
N GLY A 60 12.56 -6.47 17.00
CA GLY A 60 11.66 -7.49 16.47
C GLY A 60 11.02 -7.09 15.15
N VAL A 61 10.63 -8.09 14.36
CA VAL A 61 9.81 -7.93 13.17
C VAL A 61 8.69 -8.96 13.19
N SER A 62 7.49 -8.56 12.81
CA SER A 62 6.32 -9.42 12.77
C SER A 62 5.38 -9.03 11.63
N SER A 63 4.46 -9.90 11.26
CA SER A 63 3.43 -9.63 10.26
C SER A 63 2.05 -10.04 10.78
N THR A 64 1.01 -9.47 10.18
CA THR A 64 -0.39 -9.74 10.56
C THR A 64 -0.88 -11.14 10.27
N CYS A 65 -0.12 -11.96 9.55
CA CYS A 65 -0.49 -13.36 9.31
C CYS A 65 0.72 -14.29 9.15
N GLY A 66 0.55 -15.56 9.50
CA GLY A 66 1.55 -16.61 9.31
C GLY A 66 1.87 -16.95 7.84
N CYS A 67 1.13 -16.36 6.89
CA CYS A 67 1.38 -16.50 5.46
C CYS A 67 2.54 -15.62 4.96
N THR A 68 3.15 -14.80 5.85
CA THR A 68 4.25 -13.89 5.52
C THR A 68 5.51 -14.33 6.23
N THR A 69 6.52 -14.70 5.46
CA THR A 69 7.87 -14.99 5.96
C THR A 69 8.72 -13.73 5.91
N LEU A 70 9.42 -13.43 7.00
CA LEU A 70 10.30 -12.26 7.14
C LEU A 70 11.74 -12.74 7.38
N LYS A 71 12.70 -12.15 6.66
CA LYS A 71 14.13 -12.43 6.81
C LYS A 71 14.92 -11.13 6.92
N LEU A 72 15.32 -10.79 8.14
CA LEU A 72 16.17 -9.64 8.43
C LEU A 72 17.65 -10.06 8.35
N LYS A 73 18.45 -9.35 7.54
CA LYS A 73 19.87 -9.67 7.33
C LYS A 73 20.74 -9.28 8.51
N GLU A 74 20.48 -8.13 9.12
CA GLU A 74 21.21 -7.61 10.25
C GLU A 74 20.27 -6.79 11.17
N ARG A 75 20.53 -6.83 12.49
CA ARG A 75 19.71 -6.14 13.51
C ARG A 75 20.29 -4.82 13.98
N ARG A 76 21.49 -4.45 13.56
CA ARG A 76 22.21 -3.26 14.02
C ARG A 76 22.59 -2.40 12.83
N ILE A 77 22.01 -1.21 12.73
CA ILE A 77 22.17 -0.32 11.59
C ILE A 77 22.88 0.95 12.06
N LYS A 78 24.12 1.15 11.62
CA LYS A 78 24.90 2.35 11.94
C LYS A 78 24.26 3.59 11.27
N PRO A 79 24.52 4.80 11.81
CA PRO A 79 24.11 6.05 11.17
C PRO A 79 24.40 6.08 9.66
N GLY A 80 23.39 6.45 8.88
CA GLY A 80 23.46 6.54 7.41
C GLY A 80 23.40 5.21 6.65
N ASN A 81 23.58 4.06 7.33
CA ASN A 81 23.56 2.75 6.69
C ASN A 81 22.13 2.22 6.45
N VAL A 82 22.05 1.19 5.61
CA VAL A 82 20.81 0.49 5.26
C VAL A 82 20.95 -1.02 5.48
N VAL A 83 19.82 -1.68 5.78
CA VAL A 83 19.69 -3.14 5.86
C VAL A 83 18.38 -3.56 5.24
N ASP A 84 18.39 -4.65 4.46
CA ASP A 84 17.20 -5.21 3.86
C ASP A 84 16.49 -6.17 4.83
N LEU A 85 15.18 -6.00 4.96
CA LEU A 85 14.24 -6.95 5.52
C LEU A 85 13.47 -7.58 4.35
N ASP A 86 13.89 -8.76 3.92
CA ASP A 86 13.21 -9.48 2.85
C ASP A 86 11.88 -10.06 3.36
N PHE A 87 10.84 -9.99 2.54
CA PHE A 87 9.56 -10.63 2.85
C PHE A 87 9.06 -11.47 1.68
N LEU A 88 8.30 -12.50 2.04
CA LEU A 88 7.64 -13.41 1.12
C LEU A 88 6.23 -13.67 1.61
N VAL A 89 5.23 -13.45 0.76
CA VAL A 89 3.82 -13.70 1.10
C VAL A 89 3.27 -14.83 0.25
N ASP A 90 2.80 -15.88 0.90
CA ASP A 90 2.05 -16.96 0.27
C ASP A 90 0.63 -16.48 -0.07
N THR A 91 0.26 -16.56 -1.35
CA THR A 91 -1.04 -16.08 -1.83
C THR A 91 -2.09 -17.18 -1.97
N ARG A 92 -1.84 -18.39 -1.54
CA ARG A 92 -2.83 -19.49 -1.58
C ARG A 92 -4.11 -19.10 -0.84
N GLY A 93 -5.23 -19.25 -1.51
CA GLY A 93 -6.55 -18.89 -0.99
C GLY A 93 -6.79 -17.38 -0.84
N LYS A 94 -5.97 -16.53 -1.46
CA LYS A 94 -6.18 -15.07 -1.51
C LYS A 94 -6.65 -14.67 -2.89
N LEU A 95 -7.62 -13.77 -2.94
CA LEU A 95 -8.14 -13.17 -4.17
C LEU A 95 -8.41 -11.69 -3.96
N GLY A 96 -8.25 -10.90 -5.02
CA GLY A 96 -8.46 -9.46 -5.01
C GLY A 96 -7.32 -8.70 -4.33
N MET A 97 -7.61 -7.51 -3.84
CA MET A 97 -6.64 -6.67 -3.13
C MET A 97 -6.34 -7.25 -1.75
N VAL A 98 -5.09 -7.48 -1.49
CA VAL A 98 -4.60 -8.07 -0.23
C VAL A 98 -3.64 -7.11 0.44
N GLU A 99 -3.89 -6.83 1.71
CA GLU A 99 -3.03 -6.01 2.55
C GLU A 99 -2.36 -6.86 3.63
N LYS A 100 -1.09 -6.62 3.85
CA LYS A 100 -0.30 -7.20 4.93
C LYS A 100 0.47 -6.12 5.66
N THR A 101 0.29 -6.03 6.96
CA THR A 101 1.07 -5.13 7.79
C THR A 101 2.30 -5.85 8.32
N ILE A 102 3.46 -5.27 8.08
CA ILE A 102 4.73 -5.67 8.68
C ILE A 102 5.03 -4.66 9.79
N THR A 103 5.23 -5.15 11.00
CA THR A 103 5.55 -4.32 12.17
C THR A 103 7.03 -4.50 12.52
N ILE A 104 7.74 -3.39 12.68
CA ILE A 104 9.15 -3.35 13.04
C ILE A 104 9.28 -2.64 14.38
N HIS A 105 9.81 -3.35 15.39
CA HIS A 105 10.16 -2.80 16.69
C HIS A 105 11.64 -2.48 16.72
N SER A 106 11.99 -1.28 17.16
CA SER A 106 13.37 -0.81 17.27
C SER A 106 13.58 0.02 18.53
N ASN A 107 14.79 0.55 18.71
CA ASN A 107 15.07 1.56 19.72
C ASN A 107 14.85 3.01 19.23
N ASP A 108 14.22 3.18 18.08
CA ASP A 108 13.72 4.47 17.61
C ASP A 108 12.61 4.96 18.56
N PRO A 109 12.58 6.22 19.00
CA PRO A 109 11.50 6.75 19.83
C PRO A 109 10.10 6.64 19.22
N GLU A 110 9.99 6.62 17.88
CA GLU A 110 8.73 6.47 17.15
C GLU A 110 8.32 5.00 16.89
N THR A 111 8.97 4.04 17.54
CA THR A 111 8.64 2.60 17.41
C THR A 111 7.25 2.29 18.01
N PRO A 112 6.48 1.32 17.50
CA PRO A 112 6.76 0.47 16.35
C PRO A 112 6.43 1.13 15.00
N TRP A 113 7.29 0.90 14.00
CA TRP A 113 6.98 1.22 12.61
C TRP A 113 6.03 0.19 12.01
N LYS A 114 5.02 0.64 11.28
CA LYS A 114 4.07 -0.23 10.59
C LYS A 114 4.09 0.07 9.09
N GLU A 115 4.48 -0.90 8.30
CA GLU A 115 4.47 -0.83 6.85
C GLU A 115 3.36 -1.69 6.27
N VAL A 116 2.57 -1.15 5.35
CA VAL A 116 1.47 -1.86 4.70
C VAL A 116 1.91 -2.30 3.30
N VAL A 117 2.02 -3.59 3.11
CA VAL A 117 2.29 -4.22 1.81
C VAL A 117 0.96 -4.53 1.14
N THR A 118 0.70 -3.89 0.00
CA THR A 118 -0.52 -4.09 -0.78
C THR A 118 -0.19 -4.75 -2.12
N PHE A 119 -0.93 -5.79 -2.49
CA PHE A 119 -0.81 -6.49 -3.75
C PHE A 119 -2.16 -7.05 -4.22
N HIS A 120 -2.25 -7.40 -5.50
CA HIS A 120 -3.44 -8.00 -6.08
C HIS A 120 -3.20 -9.50 -6.37
N ALA A 121 -4.04 -10.36 -5.80
CA ALA A 121 -4.06 -11.80 -6.06
C ALA A 121 -5.14 -12.12 -7.08
N MET A 122 -4.75 -12.51 -8.29
CA MET A 122 -5.65 -12.85 -9.40
C MET A 122 -6.07 -14.31 -9.34
N PRO A 123 -7.26 -14.69 -9.81
CA PRO A 123 -7.66 -16.08 -9.95
C PRO A 123 -6.65 -16.88 -10.79
N SER A 124 -6.44 -18.15 -10.47
CA SER A 124 -5.67 -19.06 -11.32
C SER A 124 -6.33 -19.23 -12.69
N GLY A 125 -5.53 -19.38 -13.74
CA GLY A 125 -6.03 -19.45 -15.13
C GLY A 125 -6.09 -18.10 -15.85
N MET A 126 -5.72 -17.00 -15.17
CA MET A 126 -5.59 -15.67 -15.80
C MET A 126 -4.14 -15.31 -16.12
N GLU A 127 -3.24 -16.28 -16.23
CA GLU A 127 -1.83 -16.07 -16.57
C GLU A 127 -1.69 -15.45 -17.95
N GLY A 128 -1.15 -14.22 -18.02
CA GLY A 128 -1.00 -13.50 -19.29
C GLY A 128 -2.31 -13.13 -19.97
N ALA A 129 -3.44 -13.30 -19.27
CA ALA A 129 -4.74 -12.93 -19.83
C ALA A 129 -4.80 -11.42 -20.05
N ASP A 130 -5.18 -11.04 -21.25
CA ASP A 130 -5.67 -9.70 -21.51
C ASP A 130 -7.01 -9.52 -20.78
N THR A 131 -6.98 -8.85 -19.64
CA THR A 131 -8.20 -8.62 -18.85
C THR A 131 -9.23 -7.77 -19.58
N GLN A 132 -8.85 -7.04 -20.62
CA GLN A 132 -9.78 -6.35 -21.51
C GLN A 132 -10.59 -7.35 -22.37
N ALA A 133 -10.11 -8.59 -22.52
CA ALA A 133 -10.83 -9.62 -23.26
C ALA A 133 -12.22 -9.95 -22.67
N ILE A 134 -12.47 -9.65 -21.38
CA ILE A 134 -13.81 -9.81 -20.78
C ILE A 134 -14.91 -9.02 -21.49
N PHE A 135 -14.53 -7.97 -22.23
CA PHE A 135 -15.46 -7.14 -23.00
C PHE A 135 -15.69 -7.66 -24.43
N THR A 136 -14.97 -8.69 -24.87
CA THR A 136 -15.22 -9.29 -26.18
C THR A 136 -16.56 -10.04 -26.21
N PRO A 137 -17.23 -10.17 -27.37
CA PRO A 137 -18.51 -10.87 -27.47
C PRO A 137 -18.48 -12.32 -26.93
N ALA A 138 -17.31 -12.98 -27.00
CA ALA A 138 -17.14 -14.33 -26.51
C ALA A 138 -17.15 -14.43 -24.96
N CYS A 139 -16.78 -13.36 -24.27
CA CYS A 139 -16.62 -13.34 -22.81
C CYS A 139 -17.65 -12.44 -22.12
N SER A 140 -18.13 -11.39 -22.78
CA SER A 140 -19.01 -10.38 -22.18
C SER A 140 -20.31 -10.97 -21.64
N SER A 141 -20.88 -11.98 -22.31
CA SER A 141 -22.12 -12.63 -21.88
C SER A 141 -22.06 -13.18 -20.46
N CYS A 142 -20.90 -13.67 -20.01
CA CYS A 142 -20.70 -14.17 -18.65
C CYS A 142 -20.12 -13.12 -17.71
N HIS A 143 -19.27 -12.22 -18.23
CA HIS A 143 -18.48 -11.31 -17.36
C HIS A 143 -19.09 -9.92 -17.23
N ILE A 144 -19.87 -9.45 -18.19
CA ILE A 144 -20.41 -8.09 -18.21
C ILE A 144 -21.93 -8.06 -18.32
N ASP A 145 -22.51 -8.86 -19.23
CA ASP A 145 -23.94 -8.79 -19.55
C ASP A 145 -24.83 -9.18 -18.35
N ASN A 146 -24.31 -10.00 -17.44
CA ASN A 146 -24.96 -10.27 -16.15
C ASN A 146 -25.14 -9.04 -15.27
N GLY A 147 -24.38 -7.97 -15.52
CA GLY A 147 -24.48 -6.67 -14.84
C GLY A 147 -25.43 -5.69 -15.51
N ILE A 148 -25.98 -6.00 -16.70
CA ILE A 148 -26.90 -5.13 -17.42
C ILE A 148 -28.10 -4.83 -16.53
N ASN A 149 -28.47 -3.54 -16.40
CA ASN A 149 -29.56 -3.03 -15.57
C ASN A 149 -29.41 -3.24 -14.06
N LYS A 150 -28.29 -3.80 -13.58
CA LYS A 150 -28.01 -3.93 -12.14
C LYS A 150 -27.30 -2.69 -11.60
N LYS A 151 -27.44 -2.48 -10.28
CA LYS A 151 -26.80 -1.39 -9.53
C LYS A 151 -26.34 -1.90 -8.16
N HIS A 152 -25.48 -1.12 -7.49
CA HIS A 152 -25.01 -1.38 -6.12
C HIS A 152 -24.44 -2.80 -5.95
N GLU A 153 -24.90 -3.51 -4.93
CA GLU A 153 -24.44 -4.85 -4.59
C GLU A 153 -24.66 -5.86 -5.71
N GLU A 154 -25.80 -5.84 -6.37
CA GLU A 154 -26.11 -6.77 -7.45
C GLU A 154 -25.18 -6.62 -8.65
N LEU A 155 -24.81 -5.37 -8.98
CA LEU A 155 -23.84 -5.09 -10.03
C LEU A 155 -22.43 -5.53 -9.58
N TYR A 156 -22.07 -5.23 -8.33
CA TYR A 156 -20.77 -5.67 -7.78
C TYR A 156 -20.63 -7.20 -7.83
N GLN A 157 -21.65 -7.92 -7.38
CA GLN A 157 -21.65 -9.39 -7.39
C GLN A 157 -21.59 -9.97 -8.81
N ALA A 158 -22.27 -9.33 -9.76
CA ALA A 158 -22.34 -9.82 -11.12
C ALA A 158 -21.03 -9.59 -11.93
N VAL A 159 -20.31 -8.49 -11.68
CA VAL A 159 -19.20 -8.05 -12.53
C VAL A 159 -17.86 -8.03 -11.78
N CYS A 160 -17.85 -7.56 -10.54
CA CYS A 160 -16.62 -7.29 -9.81
C CYS A 160 -16.18 -8.45 -8.90
N ALA A 161 -17.14 -9.19 -8.32
CA ALA A 161 -16.85 -10.21 -7.32
C ALA A 161 -16.08 -11.42 -7.87
N MET A 162 -16.04 -11.60 -9.19
CA MET A 162 -15.23 -12.65 -9.81
C MET A 162 -13.72 -12.47 -9.59
N CYS A 163 -13.28 -11.21 -9.43
CA CYS A 163 -11.89 -10.85 -9.18
C CYS A 163 -11.68 -10.25 -7.80
N HIS A 164 -12.73 -9.76 -7.14
CA HIS A 164 -12.67 -9.06 -5.86
C HIS A 164 -13.51 -9.79 -4.81
N THR A 165 -12.88 -10.32 -3.77
CA THR A 165 -13.60 -10.98 -2.66
C THR A 165 -14.14 -10.00 -1.63
N THR A 166 -13.60 -8.79 -1.57
CA THR A 166 -14.05 -7.72 -0.67
C THR A 166 -13.98 -6.38 -1.38
N ALA A 167 -14.98 -5.53 -1.11
CA ALA A 167 -15.03 -4.16 -1.63
C ALA A 167 -14.14 -3.19 -0.82
N LYS A 168 -12.97 -3.63 -0.33
CA LYS A 168 -12.02 -2.73 0.33
C LYS A 168 -11.17 -2.02 -0.71
N PHE A 169 -11.19 -0.71 -0.66
CA PHE A 169 -10.48 0.16 -1.56
C PHE A 169 -9.54 1.09 -0.76
N ASN A 170 -8.25 0.99 -1.03
CA ASN A 170 -7.22 1.82 -0.41
C ASN A 170 -6.40 2.52 -1.49
N SER A 171 -6.95 3.57 -2.09
CA SER A 171 -6.15 4.48 -2.90
C SER A 171 -6.08 5.85 -2.22
N ARG A 172 -4.88 6.40 -2.18
CA ARG A 172 -4.62 7.75 -1.64
C ARG A 172 -4.59 8.83 -2.72
N GLU A 173 -4.43 8.45 -4.00
CA GLU A 173 -4.15 9.38 -5.09
C GLU A 173 -5.20 9.37 -6.21
N GLU A 174 -6.01 8.33 -6.31
CA GLU A 174 -7.00 8.19 -7.39
C GLU A 174 -8.39 7.92 -6.82
N THR A 175 -9.40 8.56 -7.39
CA THR A 175 -10.79 8.32 -6.96
C THR A 175 -11.25 6.94 -7.43
N LEU A 176 -12.13 6.30 -6.66
CA LEU A 176 -12.71 5.01 -7.03
C LEU A 176 -13.42 5.06 -8.40
N THR A 177 -14.06 6.18 -8.71
CA THR A 177 -14.67 6.44 -10.02
C THR A 177 -13.64 6.35 -11.15
N GLU A 178 -12.46 6.97 -10.98
CA GLU A 178 -11.39 6.93 -11.99
C GLU A 178 -10.85 5.53 -12.18
N MET A 179 -10.61 4.81 -11.08
CA MET A 179 -10.11 3.44 -11.14
C MET A 179 -11.08 2.50 -11.87
N ILE A 180 -12.37 2.59 -11.60
CA ILE A 180 -13.37 1.78 -12.31
C ILE A 180 -13.42 2.19 -13.78
N THR A 181 -13.41 3.49 -14.06
CA THR A 181 -13.53 4.01 -15.42
C THR A 181 -12.32 3.67 -16.29
N LYS A 182 -11.11 3.92 -15.79
CA LYS A 182 -9.85 3.80 -16.57
C LYS A 182 -9.17 2.45 -16.41
N GLY A 183 -9.59 1.64 -15.41
CA GLY A 183 -8.89 0.41 -15.02
C GLY A 183 -7.54 0.71 -14.37
N GLN A 184 -6.83 -0.34 -14.02
CA GLN A 184 -5.51 -0.26 -13.37
C GLN A 184 -4.56 -1.27 -13.99
N LYS A 185 -3.69 -0.84 -14.89
CA LYS A 185 -2.75 -1.71 -15.60
C LYS A 185 -1.83 -2.51 -14.67
N LEU A 186 -1.35 -1.88 -13.58
CA LEU A 186 -0.42 -2.51 -12.64
C LEU A 186 -1.03 -3.70 -11.89
N ILE A 187 -2.35 -3.75 -11.76
CA ILE A 187 -3.07 -4.82 -11.07
C ILE A 187 -4.01 -5.57 -12.02
N ALA A 188 -3.82 -5.42 -13.33
CA ALA A 188 -4.63 -6.06 -14.37
C ALA A 188 -6.15 -5.82 -14.22
N MET A 189 -6.56 -4.68 -13.64
CA MET A 189 -7.96 -4.30 -13.56
C MET A 189 -8.42 -3.71 -14.89
N PRO A 190 -9.46 -4.26 -15.54
CA PRO A 190 -9.96 -3.74 -16.81
C PRO A 190 -10.63 -2.37 -16.65
N ALA A 191 -10.67 -1.62 -17.76
CA ALA A 191 -11.34 -0.32 -17.83
C ALA A 191 -12.83 -0.50 -18.16
N PHE A 192 -13.71 -0.13 -17.23
CA PHE A 192 -15.16 -0.32 -17.39
C PHE A 192 -15.89 0.91 -17.97
N GLY A 193 -15.19 2.03 -18.21
CA GLY A 193 -15.82 3.31 -18.58
C GLY A 193 -16.62 3.30 -19.87
N GLU A 194 -16.31 2.39 -20.82
CA GLU A 194 -17.05 2.21 -22.07
C GLU A 194 -18.14 1.13 -21.99
N HIS A 195 -18.15 0.34 -20.91
CA HIS A 195 -18.99 -0.85 -20.75
C HIS A 195 -20.06 -0.73 -19.68
N LEU A 196 -19.86 0.17 -18.71
CA LEU A 196 -20.83 0.52 -17.68
C LEU A 196 -21.29 1.96 -17.84
N SER A 197 -22.58 2.21 -17.63
CA SER A 197 -23.09 3.57 -17.63
C SER A 197 -22.54 4.37 -16.43
N LYS A 198 -22.54 5.72 -16.53
CA LYS A 198 -22.15 6.59 -15.42
C LYS A 198 -22.95 6.32 -14.16
N GLU A 199 -24.24 6.01 -14.31
CA GLU A 199 -25.13 5.67 -13.19
C GLU A 199 -24.72 4.36 -12.52
N GLN A 200 -24.31 3.37 -13.30
CA GLN A 200 -23.80 2.09 -12.79
C GLN A 200 -22.47 2.29 -12.06
N ILE A 201 -21.55 3.07 -12.62
CA ILE A 201 -20.27 3.38 -11.97
C ILE A 201 -20.51 4.11 -10.64
N ASN A 202 -21.38 5.12 -10.62
CA ASN A 202 -21.74 5.83 -9.38
C ASN A 202 -22.34 4.89 -8.34
N SER A 203 -23.24 3.99 -8.74
CA SER A 203 -23.85 3.03 -7.82
C SER A 203 -22.82 2.03 -7.25
N LEU A 204 -21.80 1.65 -8.03
CA LEU A 204 -20.70 0.83 -7.51
C LEU A 204 -19.86 1.60 -6.49
N VAL A 205 -19.56 2.87 -6.76
CA VAL A 205 -18.83 3.73 -5.83
C VAL A 205 -19.58 3.86 -4.51
N GLU A 206 -20.87 4.18 -4.54
CA GLU A 206 -21.72 4.27 -3.35
C GLU A 206 -21.72 2.96 -2.55
N TYR A 207 -21.88 1.82 -3.22
CA TYR A 207 -21.87 0.52 -2.57
C TYR A 207 -20.52 0.20 -1.92
N ILE A 208 -19.41 0.44 -2.63
CA ILE A 208 -18.07 0.15 -2.13
C ILE A 208 -17.70 1.10 -0.98
N GLU A 209 -18.07 2.38 -1.08
CA GLU A 209 -17.82 3.37 -0.03
C GLU A 209 -18.67 3.16 1.22
N GLY A 210 -19.91 2.73 1.07
CA GLY A 210 -20.81 2.40 2.17
C GLY A 210 -20.38 1.17 2.99
N ARG A 211 -19.40 0.39 2.53
CA ARG A 211 -18.83 -0.77 3.24
C ARG A 211 -17.53 -0.48 4.00
N LYS A 212 -17.14 0.78 4.11
CA LYS A 212 -15.89 1.21 4.80
C LYS A 212 -15.97 1.19 6.34
N GLU A 213 -16.98 0.56 6.95
CA GLU A 213 -17.07 0.37 8.41
C GLU A 213 -16.34 -0.89 8.89
#